data_680b5f47bbdfa12f222d416fd6f7c073
#
_entry.id   680b5f47bbdfa12f222d416fd6f7c073
#
_cell.length_a   1.000
_cell.length_b   1.000
_cell.length_c   1.000
_cell.angle_alpha   90.00
_cell.angle_beta   90.00
_cell.angle_gamma   90.00
#
_symmetry.space_group_name_H-M   'P 1'
#
loop_
_entity.id
_entity.type
_entity.pdbx_description
1 polymer ?
#
loop_
_entity_poly.entity_id
_entity_poly.type
_entity_poly.pdbx_seq_one_letter_code
_entity_poly.pdbx_strand_id
1 'polypeptide(L)'
;MKKPLRILLVILLAIVLLFLGYFAYVMLSYSRLEDNLPLDVQGEADKTAAAGVPYNILSYNIGFGAYEPDYGFFMDGGKESWAFSEKRLIANMENIAEFINSQNADICILQEVDQNATRTYHFDEREFLTEKLAGYSSVWAENWNSPFLFYPFIKPHGSTLAGIMTFSMPGIASALRISLPIETGLMKLVDLDRCYSVSRIPVNNGRELVLYNLHLSAYTSDGKIAEEQLKMLIEDMSAEYGKGNYVIGGGDFNKDLLGDSAAVFGVNGGDYTWAQPIPDGTFANTGLTLVVPEGKNGPVPTCRNADGPYNPEQYILTVDGFIVSDNVKAEHAEAIDTGFAYSDHNPISMTFTLMDR
;
A
#
# COMPACT_ATOMS: atom_id res chain seq x y z
N MET A 1 -29.19 49.25 -10.44
CA MET A 1 -28.06 48.64 -9.72
C MET A 1 -26.80 49.48 -9.91
N LYS A 2 -26.11 49.92 -8.83
CA LYS A 2 -24.90 50.77 -8.92
C LYS A 2 -23.77 49.99 -9.62
N LYS A 3 -22.95 50.65 -10.48
CA LYS A 3 -21.81 49.99 -11.19
C LYS A 3 -20.97 49.02 -10.35
N PRO A 4 -20.55 49.38 -9.10
CA PRO A 4 -19.76 48.48 -8.28
C PRO A 4 -20.50 47.17 -7.90
N LEU A 5 -21.82 47.23 -7.70
CA LEU A 5 -22.61 46.03 -7.39
C LEU A 5 -22.71 45.10 -8.61
N ARG A 6 -22.77 45.62 -9.84
CA ARG A 6 -22.74 44.80 -11.07
C ARG A 6 -21.39 44.10 -11.23
N ILE A 7 -20.29 44.81 -10.99
CA ILE A 7 -18.93 44.26 -11.05
C ILE A 7 -18.80 43.13 -10.02
N LEU A 8 -19.21 43.36 -8.78
CA LEU A 8 -19.17 42.33 -7.72
C LEU A 8 -19.98 41.09 -8.12
N LEU A 9 -21.19 41.26 -8.67
CA LEU A 9 -22.01 40.12 -9.10
C LEU A 9 -21.40 39.37 -10.28
N VAL A 10 -20.73 40.04 -11.22
CA VAL A 10 -20.04 39.40 -12.33
C VAL A 10 -18.84 38.59 -11.81
N ILE A 11 -18.06 39.13 -10.88
CA ILE A 11 -16.93 38.43 -10.25
C ILE A 11 -17.45 37.20 -9.51
N LEU A 12 -18.50 37.35 -8.70
CA LEU A 12 -19.10 36.21 -7.97
C LEU A 12 -19.59 35.13 -8.93
N LEU A 13 -20.29 35.52 -10.01
CA LEU A 13 -20.74 34.58 -11.02
C LEU A 13 -19.57 33.86 -11.70
N ALA A 14 -18.49 34.56 -12.01
CA ALA A 14 -17.29 33.96 -12.60
C ALA A 14 -16.65 32.94 -11.65
N ILE A 15 -16.56 33.26 -10.36
CA ILE A 15 -16.05 32.33 -9.33
C ILE A 15 -16.94 31.08 -9.24
N VAL A 16 -18.25 31.26 -9.22
CA VAL A 16 -19.21 30.13 -9.19
C VAL A 16 -19.06 29.24 -10.43
N LEU A 17 -18.94 29.85 -11.61
CA LEU A 17 -18.77 29.11 -12.87
C LEU A 17 -17.44 28.37 -12.92
N LEU A 18 -16.35 28.95 -12.39
CA LEU A 18 -15.06 28.26 -12.26
C LEU A 18 -15.16 27.07 -11.31
N PHE A 19 -15.80 27.25 -10.17
CA PHE A 19 -16.02 26.17 -9.21
C PHE A 19 -16.86 25.02 -9.80
N LEU A 20 -17.97 25.35 -10.46
CA LEU A 20 -18.83 24.38 -11.13
C LEU A 20 -18.09 23.67 -12.28
N GLY A 21 -17.26 24.40 -13.04
CA GLY A 21 -16.43 23.82 -14.09
C GLY A 21 -15.37 22.86 -13.54
N TYR A 22 -14.72 23.22 -12.44
CA TYR A 22 -13.78 22.33 -11.77
C TYR A 22 -14.48 21.09 -11.18
N PHE A 23 -15.61 21.27 -10.51
CA PHE A 23 -16.40 20.16 -10.00
C PHE A 23 -16.84 19.21 -11.12
N ALA A 24 -17.31 19.74 -12.24
CA ALA A 24 -17.64 18.96 -13.42
C ALA A 24 -16.41 18.22 -13.99
N TYR A 25 -15.24 18.87 -14.02
CA TYR A 25 -13.99 18.24 -14.44
C TYR A 25 -13.65 17.03 -13.54
N VAL A 26 -13.68 17.20 -12.22
CA VAL A 26 -13.40 16.09 -11.26
C VAL A 26 -14.40 14.96 -11.44
N MET A 27 -15.70 15.28 -11.57
CA MET A 27 -16.75 14.27 -11.79
C MET A 27 -16.60 13.50 -13.10
N LEU A 28 -16.21 14.16 -14.18
CA LEU A 28 -16.05 13.56 -15.50
C LEU A 28 -14.73 12.81 -15.66
N SER A 29 -13.71 13.21 -14.89
CA SER A 29 -12.40 12.54 -14.87
C SER A 29 -12.37 11.32 -13.96
N TYR A 30 -13.36 11.17 -13.09
CA TYR A 30 -13.45 10.01 -12.23
C TYR A 30 -13.69 8.76 -13.06
N SER A 31 -12.77 7.81 -12.96
CA SER A 31 -12.91 6.48 -13.53
C SER A 31 -12.52 5.45 -12.47
N ARG A 32 -13.23 4.34 -12.44
CA ARG A 32 -12.88 3.18 -11.65
C ARG A 32 -12.55 2.04 -12.57
N LEU A 33 -11.49 1.31 -12.28
CA LEU A 33 -11.13 0.13 -13.05
C LEU A 33 -12.14 -0.99 -12.85
N GLU A 34 -12.29 -1.82 -13.88
CA GLU A 34 -13.12 -3.03 -13.81
C GLU A 34 -12.58 -3.99 -12.75
N ASP A 35 -13.48 -4.76 -12.15
CA ASP A 35 -13.11 -5.81 -11.23
C ASP A 35 -12.54 -7.03 -11.97
N ASN A 36 -11.71 -7.84 -11.30
CA ASN A 36 -11.05 -9.01 -11.87
C ASN A 36 -10.20 -8.68 -13.12
N LEU A 37 -9.57 -7.52 -13.14
CA LEU A 37 -8.78 -7.07 -14.28
C LEU A 37 -7.48 -7.89 -14.40
N PRO A 38 -7.22 -8.57 -15.52
CA PRO A 38 -5.93 -9.22 -15.77
C PRO A 38 -4.81 -8.20 -15.79
N LEU A 39 -3.70 -8.53 -15.13
CA LEU A 39 -2.50 -7.70 -15.07
C LEU A 39 -1.39 -8.27 -15.95
N ASP A 40 -0.65 -7.38 -16.58
CA ASP A 40 0.52 -7.75 -17.37
C ASP A 40 1.65 -8.23 -16.45
N VAL A 41 2.14 -9.45 -16.71
CA VAL A 41 3.32 -10.00 -16.04
C VAL A 41 4.55 -9.68 -16.89
N GLN A 42 5.52 -9.02 -16.29
CA GLN A 42 6.80 -8.71 -16.92
C GLN A 42 7.90 -9.64 -16.38
N GLY A 43 8.93 -9.92 -17.19
CA GLY A 43 10.06 -10.77 -16.82
C GLY A 43 9.84 -12.26 -17.11
N GLU A 44 10.78 -13.11 -16.66
CA GLU A 44 10.76 -14.56 -16.96
C GLU A 44 9.77 -15.30 -16.07
N ALA A 45 8.85 -16.04 -16.68
CA ALA A 45 7.85 -16.85 -15.99
C ALA A 45 8.19 -18.36 -15.90
N ASP A 46 9.39 -18.77 -16.30
CA ASP A 46 9.75 -20.20 -16.48
C ASP A 46 10.15 -20.90 -15.18
N LYS A 47 10.39 -20.18 -14.09
CA LYS A 47 10.80 -20.76 -12.81
C LYS A 47 9.57 -21.12 -11.99
N THR A 48 9.53 -22.35 -11.46
CA THR A 48 8.48 -22.79 -10.52
C THR A 48 9.02 -22.74 -9.09
N ALA A 49 8.12 -22.43 -8.13
CA ALA A 49 8.44 -22.60 -6.72
C ALA A 49 8.53 -24.10 -6.37
N ALA A 50 9.29 -24.42 -5.33
CA ALA A 50 9.44 -25.79 -4.82
C ALA A 50 8.83 -25.91 -3.41
N ALA A 51 8.00 -26.93 -3.20
CA ALA A 51 7.55 -27.27 -1.86
C ALA A 51 8.73 -27.82 -1.01
N GLY A 52 8.68 -27.59 0.30
CA GLY A 52 9.72 -28.01 1.24
C GLY A 52 10.99 -27.17 1.23
N VAL A 53 11.04 -26.09 0.44
CA VAL A 53 12.17 -25.15 0.37
C VAL A 53 11.81 -23.86 1.08
N PRO A 54 12.69 -23.29 1.93
CA PRO A 54 12.44 -21.98 2.53
C PRO A 54 12.61 -20.86 1.51
N TYR A 55 11.73 -19.86 1.59
CA TYR A 55 11.72 -18.62 0.82
C TYR A 55 11.63 -17.42 1.75
N ASN A 56 12.15 -16.29 1.29
CA ASN A 56 12.01 -15.01 1.98
C ASN A 56 11.10 -14.06 1.20
N ILE A 57 10.13 -13.49 1.89
CA ILE A 57 9.27 -12.42 1.36
C ILE A 57 9.54 -11.13 2.12
N LEU A 58 9.65 -10.02 1.38
CA LEU A 58 9.73 -8.65 1.89
C LEU A 58 8.44 -7.92 1.53
N SER A 59 7.85 -7.20 2.49
CA SER A 59 6.79 -6.22 2.22
C SER A 59 7.27 -4.83 2.63
N TYR A 60 7.02 -3.83 1.79
CA TYR A 60 7.44 -2.47 2.05
C TYR A 60 6.49 -1.45 1.41
N ASN A 61 5.80 -0.66 2.24
CA ASN A 61 5.18 0.58 1.79
C ASN A 61 6.28 1.62 1.63
N ILE A 62 6.58 2.03 0.39
CA ILE A 62 7.70 2.92 0.09
C ILE A 62 7.36 4.40 0.18
N GLY A 63 6.10 4.75 0.52
CA GLY A 63 5.67 6.13 0.70
C GLY A 63 5.96 7.01 -0.51
N PHE A 64 5.68 6.55 -1.73
CA PHE A 64 6.04 7.22 -3.00
C PHE A 64 7.43 7.89 -2.95
N GLY A 65 8.42 7.24 -2.36
CA GLY A 65 9.80 7.69 -2.27
C GLY A 65 10.05 9.01 -1.54
N ALA A 66 9.06 9.58 -0.84
CA ALA A 66 9.15 10.94 -0.32
C ALA A 66 9.19 11.05 1.21
N TYR A 67 8.80 10.02 1.96
CA TYR A 67 8.65 10.11 3.42
C TYR A 67 9.96 9.91 4.20
N GLU A 68 11.04 10.58 3.77
CA GLU A 68 12.26 10.67 4.57
C GLU A 68 11.97 11.23 5.98
N PRO A 69 12.85 11.07 6.98
CA PRO A 69 12.54 11.41 8.38
C PRO A 69 12.10 12.85 8.63
N ASP A 70 12.49 13.81 7.79
CA ASP A 70 12.10 15.22 7.91
C ASP A 70 10.81 15.59 7.15
N TYR A 71 10.17 14.61 6.51
CA TYR A 71 8.93 14.80 5.74
C TYR A 71 7.69 14.70 6.64
N GLY A 72 6.68 15.53 6.33
CA GLY A 72 5.34 15.45 6.91
C GLY A 72 4.29 15.82 5.87
N PHE A 73 3.39 14.88 5.60
CA PHE A 73 2.41 15.01 4.52
C PHE A 73 1.18 15.83 4.96
N PHE A 74 0.69 16.69 4.08
CA PHE A 74 -0.39 17.62 4.43
C PHE A 74 -1.71 16.92 4.81
N MET A 75 -1.98 15.74 4.28
CA MET A 75 -3.19 14.98 4.62
C MET A 75 -3.09 14.34 6.01
N ASP A 76 -1.88 14.08 6.51
CA ASP A 76 -1.62 13.53 7.83
C ASP A 76 -1.39 14.62 8.89
N GLY A 77 -1.61 15.90 8.51
CA GLY A 77 -1.41 17.05 9.39
C GLY A 77 -0.07 17.76 9.21
N GLY A 78 0.79 17.27 8.32
CA GLY A 78 2.05 17.88 7.92
C GLY A 78 1.89 19.08 6.97
N LYS A 79 2.93 19.42 6.25
CA LYS A 79 2.97 20.62 5.40
C LYS A 79 3.21 20.33 3.93
N GLU A 80 3.90 19.24 3.64
CA GLU A 80 4.34 18.94 2.28
C GLU A 80 3.23 18.25 1.49
N SER A 81 3.07 18.61 0.23
CA SER A 81 2.17 17.96 -0.72
C SER A 81 2.91 17.23 -1.85
N TRP A 82 4.21 17.46 -1.96
CA TRP A 82 5.13 16.84 -2.92
C TRP A 82 6.40 16.43 -2.19
N ALA A 83 7.16 15.52 -2.77
CA ALA A 83 8.55 15.31 -2.39
C ALA A 83 9.31 16.65 -2.34
N PHE A 84 10.30 16.79 -1.48
CA PHE A 84 11.01 18.06 -1.29
C PHE A 84 11.65 18.58 -2.58
N SER A 85 12.22 17.69 -3.38
CA SER A 85 12.73 17.96 -4.72
C SER A 85 12.89 16.66 -5.52
N GLU A 86 12.85 16.75 -6.83
CA GLU A 86 13.12 15.60 -7.72
C GLU A 86 14.46 14.92 -7.41
N LYS A 87 15.50 15.71 -7.13
CA LYS A 87 16.81 15.16 -6.76
C LYS A 87 16.78 14.33 -5.48
N ARG A 88 16.06 14.79 -4.43
CA ARG A 88 15.92 14.02 -3.18
C ARG A 88 15.09 12.77 -3.39
N LEU A 89 14.00 12.87 -4.15
CA LEU A 89 13.17 11.73 -4.50
C LEU A 89 14.01 10.64 -5.17
N ILE A 90 14.76 10.97 -6.23
CA ILE A 90 15.60 10.00 -6.94
C ILE A 90 16.65 9.40 -6.00
N ALA A 91 17.30 10.21 -5.17
CA ALA A 91 18.28 9.71 -4.21
C ALA A 91 17.65 8.75 -3.17
N ASN A 92 16.44 9.06 -2.71
CA ASN A 92 15.73 8.18 -1.79
C ASN A 92 15.26 6.89 -2.46
N MET A 93 14.78 6.96 -3.71
CA MET A 93 14.44 5.77 -4.50
C MET A 93 15.66 4.86 -4.75
N GLU A 94 16.85 5.43 -4.96
CA GLU A 94 18.10 4.65 -5.02
C GLU A 94 18.36 3.93 -3.68
N ASN A 95 18.23 4.61 -2.54
CA ASN A 95 18.40 4.02 -1.23
C ASN A 95 17.38 2.90 -0.96
N ILE A 96 16.11 3.11 -1.33
CA ILE A 96 15.05 2.09 -1.23
C ILE A 96 15.41 0.86 -2.06
N ALA A 97 15.82 1.04 -3.32
CA ALA A 97 16.20 -0.06 -4.19
C ALA A 97 17.44 -0.82 -3.69
N GLU A 98 18.45 -0.10 -3.19
CA GLU A 98 19.64 -0.69 -2.56
C GLU A 98 19.27 -1.49 -1.31
N PHE A 99 18.40 -0.94 -0.48
CA PHE A 99 17.88 -1.64 0.71
C PHE A 99 17.16 -2.94 0.31
N ILE A 100 16.19 -2.88 -0.62
CA ILE A 100 15.46 -4.06 -1.09
C ILE A 100 16.43 -5.14 -1.62
N ASN A 101 17.38 -4.75 -2.47
CA ASN A 101 18.38 -5.67 -3.01
C ASN A 101 19.25 -6.30 -1.91
N SER A 102 19.58 -5.55 -0.85
CA SER A 102 20.39 -6.05 0.26
C SER A 102 19.69 -7.15 1.07
N GLN A 103 18.35 -7.20 1.05
CA GLN A 103 17.58 -8.21 1.76
C GLN A 103 17.60 -9.57 1.07
N ASN A 104 17.97 -9.65 -0.21
CA ASN A 104 18.02 -10.88 -1.01
C ASN A 104 16.71 -11.70 -0.90
N ALA A 105 15.57 -11.01 -0.86
CA ALA A 105 14.27 -11.65 -0.77
C ALA A 105 13.90 -12.35 -2.09
N ASP A 106 13.27 -13.52 -2.01
CA ASP A 106 12.76 -14.23 -3.19
C ASP A 106 11.51 -13.58 -3.76
N ILE A 107 10.74 -12.89 -2.91
CA ILE A 107 9.51 -12.18 -3.24
C ILE A 107 9.56 -10.80 -2.57
N CYS A 108 9.18 -9.75 -3.31
CA CYS A 108 8.98 -8.42 -2.76
C CYS A 108 7.59 -7.90 -3.14
N ILE A 109 6.85 -7.40 -2.17
CA ILE A 109 5.55 -6.74 -2.36
C ILE A 109 5.67 -5.31 -1.86
N LEU A 110 5.37 -4.35 -2.73
CA LEU A 110 5.55 -2.93 -2.48
C LEU A 110 4.22 -2.20 -2.57
N GLN A 111 4.02 -1.21 -1.72
CA GLN A 111 2.85 -0.35 -1.72
C GLN A 111 3.29 1.10 -1.94
N GLU A 112 2.36 1.96 -2.38
CA GLU A 112 2.58 3.37 -2.70
C GLU A 112 3.67 3.60 -3.75
N VAL A 113 3.57 2.91 -4.87
CA VAL A 113 4.47 3.07 -6.02
C VAL A 113 3.83 4.01 -7.04
N ASP A 114 4.36 5.22 -7.18
CA ASP A 114 3.88 6.18 -8.18
C ASP A 114 4.40 5.82 -9.58
N GLN A 115 3.51 5.80 -10.56
CA GLN A 115 3.90 5.68 -11.96
C GLN A 115 4.01 7.07 -12.61
N ASN A 116 3.04 7.94 -12.32
CA ASN A 116 3.01 9.29 -12.88
C ASN A 116 2.22 10.19 -11.94
N ALA A 117 2.90 10.93 -11.09
CA ALA A 117 2.26 11.80 -10.12
C ALA A 117 2.94 13.17 -10.07
N THR A 118 2.11 14.20 -9.89
CA THR A 118 2.61 15.57 -9.70
C THR A 118 3.48 15.65 -8.46
N ARG A 119 3.11 14.92 -7.39
CA ARG A 119 3.82 14.91 -6.10
C ARG A 119 5.23 14.34 -6.18
N THR A 120 5.51 13.50 -7.17
CA THR A 120 6.80 12.86 -7.42
C THR A 120 7.47 13.37 -8.70
N TYR A 121 7.14 14.60 -9.14
CA TYR A 121 7.72 15.24 -10.33
C TYR A 121 7.55 14.41 -11.61
N HIS A 122 6.52 13.55 -11.68
CA HIS A 122 6.27 12.63 -12.79
C HIS A 122 7.36 11.57 -12.98
N PHE A 123 8.13 11.28 -11.93
CA PHE A 123 9.11 10.20 -11.93
C PHE A 123 8.37 8.84 -11.92
N ASP A 124 8.69 7.94 -12.87
CA ASP A 124 8.12 6.59 -12.94
C ASP A 124 8.89 5.65 -11.99
N GLU A 125 8.41 5.54 -10.74
CA GLU A 125 8.99 4.66 -9.72
C GLU A 125 8.83 3.18 -10.09
N ARG A 126 7.75 2.84 -10.79
CA ARG A 126 7.50 1.47 -11.28
C ARG A 126 8.58 1.03 -12.27
N GLU A 127 8.87 1.86 -13.29
CA GLU A 127 9.92 1.58 -14.27
C GLU A 127 11.29 1.51 -13.59
N PHE A 128 11.58 2.48 -12.73
CA PHE A 128 12.83 2.54 -11.96
C PHE A 128 13.05 1.27 -11.13
N LEU A 129 12.04 0.83 -10.35
CA LEU A 129 12.14 -0.38 -9.53
C LEU A 129 12.27 -1.64 -10.39
N THR A 130 11.59 -1.71 -11.53
CA THR A 130 11.73 -2.84 -12.47
C THR A 130 13.16 -2.96 -13.00
N GLU A 131 13.80 -1.84 -13.31
CA GLU A 131 15.21 -1.83 -13.73
C GLU A 131 16.17 -2.23 -12.59
N LYS A 132 15.93 -1.73 -11.36
CA LYS A 132 16.80 -1.99 -10.21
C LYS A 132 16.66 -3.41 -9.65
N LEU A 133 15.50 -4.04 -9.81
CA LEU A 133 15.20 -5.41 -9.39
C LEU A 133 15.19 -6.36 -10.61
N ALA A 134 16.19 -6.23 -11.48
CA ALA A 134 16.31 -7.09 -12.64
C ALA A 134 16.44 -8.58 -12.25
N GLY A 135 15.75 -9.46 -12.99
CA GLY A 135 15.75 -10.91 -12.75
C GLY A 135 14.54 -11.42 -11.97
N TYR A 136 13.68 -10.54 -11.49
CA TYR A 136 12.36 -10.89 -11.00
C TYR A 136 11.31 -10.84 -12.12
N SER A 137 10.29 -11.69 -12.04
CA SER A 137 9.02 -11.38 -12.70
C SER A 137 8.27 -10.35 -11.87
N SER A 138 7.57 -9.42 -12.52
CA SER A 138 6.89 -8.33 -11.83
C SER A 138 5.49 -8.08 -12.33
N VAL A 139 4.65 -7.56 -11.44
CA VAL A 139 3.27 -7.16 -11.69
C VAL A 139 3.02 -5.83 -11.01
N TRP A 140 2.33 -4.92 -11.72
CA TRP A 140 1.86 -3.66 -11.13
C TRP A 140 0.34 -3.56 -11.23
N ALA A 141 -0.31 -3.18 -10.13
CA ALA A 141 -1.74 -2.97 -10.05
C ALA A 141 -2.05 -1.54 -9.63
N GLU A 142 -2.72 -0.79 -10.52
CA GLU A 142 -3.19 0.56 -10.24
C GLU A 142 -4.20 0.55 -9.09
N ASN A 143 -3.98 1.40 -8.09
CA ASN A 143 -4.89 1.61 -6.97
C ASN A 143 -5.26 3.08 -6.73
N TRP A 144 -4.71 3.98 -7.52
CA TRP A 144 -5.07 5.38 -7.50
C TRP A 144 -4.82 6.06 -8.84
N ASN A 145 -5.89 6.64 -9.42
CA ASN A 145 -5.80 7.46 -10.62
C ASN A 145 -6.68 8.70 -10.40
N SER A 146 -6.07 9.77 -9.88
CA SER A 146 -6.80 10.97 -9.51
C SER A 146 -6.77 12.02 -10.62
N PRO A 147 -7.86 12.82 -10.78
CA PRO A 147 -7.78 14.06 -11.52
C PRO A 147 -6.83 15.04 -10.83
N PHE A 148 -6.57 16.19 -11.46
CA PHE A 148 -5.77 17.25 -10.84
C PHE A 148 -6.49 17.85 -9.63
N LEU A 149 -5.94 17.63 -8.41
CA LEU A 149 -6.47 18.12 -7.15
C LEU A 149 -5.81 19.45 -6.78
N PHE A 150 -6.62 20.53 -6.70
CA PHE A 150 -6.16 21.89 -6.45
C PHE A 150 -5.84 22.23 -5.00
N TYR A 151 -6.00 21.29 -4.09
CA TYR A 151 -5.65 21.49 -2.69
C TYR A 151 -4.33 20.74 -2.37
N PRO A 152 -3.41 21.34 -1.59
CA PRO A 152 -3.37 22.71 -1.02
C PRO A 152 -3.21 23.79 -2.10
N PHE A 153 -3.82 24.98 -1.91
CA PHE A 153 -3.90 26.02 -2.95
C PHE A 153 -2.55 26.61 -3.41
N ILE A 154 -1.53 26.60 -2.53
CA ILE A 154 -0.21 27.19 -2.86
C ILE A 154 0.65 26.18 -3.63
N LYS A 155 0.62 24.90 -3.24
CA LYS A 155 1.34 23.81 -3.89
C LYS A 155 0.35 22.65 -4.07
N PRO A 156 -0.51 22.70 -5.10
CA PRO A 156 -1.56 21.71 -5.32
C PRO A 156 -1.00 20.30 -5.38
N HIS A 157 -1.72 19.34 -4.78
CA HIS A 157 -1.35 17.93 -4.83
C HIS A 157 -1.20 17.44 -6.29
N GLY A 158 -2.04 17.94 -7.18
CA GLY A 158 -2.00 17.62 -8.59
C GLY A 158 -2.69 16.31 -8.91
N SER A 159 -2.31 15.69 -10.04
CA SER A 159 -2.78 14.37 -10.45
C SER A 159 -1.83 13.29 -9.95
N THR A 160 -2.38 12.11 -9.68
CA THR A 160 -1.61 10.94 -9.24
C THR A 160 -2.07 9.70 -9.99
N LEU A 161 -1.13 8.94 -10.51
CA LEU A 161 -1.28 7.58 -10.98
C LEU A 161 -0.32 6.72 -10.18
N ALA A 162 -0.86 5.90 -9.27
CA ALA A 162 -0.11 5.10 -8.31
C ALA A 162 -0.68 3.69 -8.19
N GLY A 163 0.11 2.78 -7.63
CA GLY A 163 -0.27 1.40 -7.48
C GLY A 163 0.51 0.63 -6.43
N ILE A 164 0.32 -0.68 -6.46
CA ILE A 164 1.06 -1.66 -5.69
C ILE A 164 1.84 -2.55 -6.65
N MET A 165 3.02 -3.03 -6.22
CA MET A 165 3.92 -3.76 -7.09
C MET A 165 4.39 -5.06 -6.46
N THR A 166 4.40 -6.13 -7.23
CA THR A 166 4.85 -7.45 -6.78
C THR A 166 6.01 -7.90 -7.66
N PHE A 167 7.10 -8.34 -7.01
CA PHE A 167 8.27 -8.94 -7.64
C PHE A 167 8.44 -10.37 -7.12
N SER A 168 8.77 -11.30 -7.98
CA SER A 168 8.98 -12.71 -7.61
C SER A 168 10.09 -13.36 -8.42
N MET A 169 11.05 -14.00 -7.73
CA MET A 169 12.08 -14.83 -8.37
C MET A 169 11.49 -16.12 -8.93
N PRO A 170 10.60 -16.85 -8.22
CA PRO A 170 9.73 -17.82 -8.87
C PRO A 170 8.75 -17.12 -9.82
N GLY A 171 8.67 -17.60 -11.08
CA GLY A 171 7.90 -16.92 -12.13
C GLY A 171 6.42 -16.81 -11.83
N ILE A 172 5.85 -15.63 -12.01
CA ILE A 172 4.42 -15.38 -11.95
C ILE A 172 3.79 -15.84 -13.27
N ALA A 173 2.86 -16.81 -13.23
CA ALA A 173 2.19 -17.32 -14.43
C ALA A 173 1.02 -16.44 -14.86
N SER A 174 0.31 -15.84 -13.93
CA SER A 174 -0.79 -14.90 -14.18
C SER A 174 -1.03 -14.00 -12.98
N ALA A 175 -1.66 -12.86 -13.20
CA ALA A 175 -2.06 -11.98 -12.13
C ALA A 175 -3.38 -11.26 -12.41
N LEU A 176 -4.08 -10.91 -11.33
CA LEU A 176 -5.35 -10.18 -11.35
C LEU A 176 -5.28 -8.99 -10.39
N ARG A 177 -5.94 -7.90 -10.76
CA ARG A 177 -6.35 -6.83 -9.87
C ARG A 177 -7.76 -7.08 -9.40
N ILE A 178 -7.97 -7.10 -8.09
CA ILE A 178 -9.30 -7.26 -7.48
C ILE A 178 -9.66 -5.95 -6.79
N SER A 179 -10.77 -5.34 -7.23
CA SER A 179 -11.27 -4.10 -6.66
C SER A 179 -11.82 -4.32 -5.26
N LEU A 180 -11.44 -3.46 -4.33
CA LEU A 180 -11.98 -3.44 -2.97
C LEU A 180 -13.20 -2.52 -2.86
N PRO A 181 -14.11 -2.73 -1.90
CA PRO A 181 -15.12 -1.74 -1.54
C PRO A 181 -14.49 -0.39 -1.22
N ILE A 182 -15.09 0.71 -1.69
CA ILE A 182 -14.67 2.08 -1.41
C ILE A 182 -15.89 2.91 -0.99
N GLU A 183 -15.64 4.10 -0.42
CA GLU A 183 -16.68 5.06 -0.09
C GLU A 183 -17.53 5.42 -1.31
N THR A 184 -18.85 5.52 -1.12
CA THR A 184 -19.79 5.80 -2.22
C THR A 184 -20.11 7.28 -2.37
N GLY A 185 -19.74 8.12 -1.39
CA GLY A 185 -20.00 9.57 -1.38
C GLY A 185 -19.11 10.35 -2.36
N LEU A 186 -19.11 11.69 -2.21
CA LEU A 186 -18.24 12.57 -3.00
C LEU A 186 -16.75 12.36 -2.68
N MET A 187 -16.44 11.81 -1.52
CA MET A 187 -15.05 11.51 -1.11
C MET A 187 -14.37 10.54 -2.07
N LYS A 188 -15.11 9.62 -2.70
CA LYS A 188 -14.56 8.71 -3.73
C LYS A 188 -13.83 9.41 -4.87
N LEU A 189 -14.14 10.68 -5.13
CA LEU A 189 -13.53 11.47 -6.22
C LEU A 189 -12.09 11.88 -5.91
N VAL A 190 -11.69 11.82 -4.66
CA VAL A 190 -10.37 12.23 -4.15
C VAL A 190 -9.67 11.11 -3.38
N ASP A 191 -10.36 10.00 -3.14
CA ASP A 191 -9.85 8.81 -2.46
C ASP A 191 -9.26 7.80 -3.46
N LEU A 192 -8.51 6.83 -2.95
CA LEU A 192 -7.89 5.77 -3.74
C LEU A 192 -8.94 4.77 -4.24
N ASP A 193 -8.75 4.25 -5.46
CA ASP A 193 -9.48 3.10 -5.98
C ASP A 193 -8.83 1.81 -5.46
N ARG A 194 -8.98 1.56 -4.17
CA ARG A 194 -8.33 0.47 -3.43
C ARG A 194 -8.52 -0.88 -4.10
N CYS A 195 -7.46 -1.65 -4.15
CA CYS A 195 -7.44 -3.02 -4.65
C CYS A 195 -6.41 -3.85 -3.90
N TYR A 196 -6.45 -5.16 -4.10
CA TYR A 196 -5.31 -6.03 -3.93
C TYR A 196 -4.95 -6.69 -5.27
N SER A 197 -3.69 -7.08 -5.42
CA SER A 197 -3.28 -7.92 -6.55
C SER A 197 -3.14 -9.37 -6.12
N VAL A 198 -3.50 -10.28 -7.02
CA VAL A 198 -3.37 -11.74 -6.85
C VAL A 198 -2.41 -12.24 -7.90
N SER A 199 -1.25 -12.74 -7.48
CA SER A 199 -0.24 -13.31 -8.37
C SER A 199 -0.19 -14.84 -8.18
N ARG A 200 -0.25 -15.60 -9.27
CA ARG A 200 -0.22 -17.06 -9.26
C ARG A 200 1.16 -17.55 -9.67
N ILE A 201 1.81 -18.26 -8.77
CA ILE A 201 3.16 -18.80 -8.92
C ILE A 201 3.06 -20.34 -8.92
N PRO A 202 3.41 -21.03 -10.03
CA PRO A 202 3.37 -22.48 -10.08
C PRO A 202 4.33 -23.11 -9.06
N VAL A 203 3.89 -24.21 -8.44
CA VAL A 203 4.68 -25.01 -7.51
C VAL A 203 4.96 -26.39 -8.11
N ASN A 204 6.14 -26.95 -7.88
CA ASN A 204 6.62 -28.19 -8.48
C ASN A 204 5.76 -29.42 -8.17
N ASN A 205 4.82 -29.35 -7.23
CA ASN A 205 3.88 -30.43 -6.88
C ASN A 205 2.50 -30.27 -7.55
N GLY A 206 2.37 -29.37 -8.54
CA GLY A 206 1.15 -29.16 -9.31
C GLY A 206 0.13 -28.23 -8.64
N ARG A 207 0.46 -27.66 -7.47
CA ARG A 207 -0.31 -26.60 -6.81
C ARG A 207 0.20 -25.22 -7.23
N GLU A 208 -0.42 -24.17 -6.72
CA GLU A 208 0.02 -22.80 -6.87
C GLU A 208 0.31 -22.16 -5.50
N LEU A 209 1.30 -21.28 -5.45
CA LEU A 209 1.37 -20.25 -4.44
C LEU A 209 0.57 -19.05 -4.97
N VAL A 210 -0.53 -18.74 -4.30
CA VAL A 210 -1.38 -17.59 -4.59
C VAL A 210 -0.97 -16.47 -3.64
N LEU A 211 -0.33 -15.47 -4.21
CA LEU A 211 0.27 -14.36 -3.48
C LEU A 211 -0.60 -13.11 -3.62
N TYR A 212 -0.95 -12.52 -2.49
CA TYR A 212 -1.76 -11.30 -2.39
C TYR A 212 -0.88 -10.14 -1.91
N ASN A 213 -0.81 -9.06 -2.70
CA ASN A 213 -0.26 -7.79 -2.27
C ASN A 213 -1.43 -6.85 -1.97
N LEU A 214 -1.47 -6.29 -0.78
CA LEU A 214 -2.59 -5.50 -0.29
C LEU A 214 -2.16 -4.13 0.24
N HIS A 215 -3.04 -3.15 0.08
CA HIS A 215 -2.98 -1.86 0.74
C HIS A 215 -4.42 -1.43 1.05
N LEU A 216 -4.88 -1.70 2.28
CA LEU A 216 -6.25 -1.44 2.71
C LEU A 216 -6.47 0.04 3.06
N SER A 217 -7.73 0.45 3.22
CA SER A 217 -8.07 1.83 3.57
C SER A 217 -7.78 2.15 5.03
N ALA A 218 -7.10 3.28 5.26
CA ALA A 218 -6.89 3.86 6.58
C ALA A 218 -8.12 4.66 7.05
N TYR A 219 -8.53 5.60 6.22
CA TYR A 219 -9.55 6.60 6.54
C TYR A 219 -10.91 6.14 6.02
N THR A 220 -11.75 5.59 6.90
CA THR A 220 -13.15 5.32 6.57
C THR A 220 -14.03 6.00 7.61
N SER A 221 -15.11 6.63 7.13
CA SER A 221 -15.96 7.50 7.94
C SER A 221 -16.57 6.81 9.17
N ASP A 222 -16.80 5.48 9.11
CA ASP A 222 -17.38 4.68 10.19
C ASP A 222 -16.68 3.33 10.40
N GLY A 223 -15.53 3.11 9.77
CA GLY A 223 -14.73 1.88 9.85
C GLY A 223 -15.27 0.69 9.05
N LYS A 224 -16.51 0.76 8.54
CA LYS A 224 -17.17 -0.39 7.88
C LYS A 224 -16.51 -0.77 6.57
N ILE A 225 -16.10 0.20 5.75
CA ILE A 225 -15.44 -0.09 4.47
C ILE A 225 -14.14 -0.86 4.69
N ALA A 226 -13.34 -0.46 5.68
CA ALA A 226 -12.10 -1.17 6.00
C ALA A 226 -12.34 -2.59 6.53
N GLU A 227 -13.45 -2.82 7.25
CA GLU A 227 -13.87 -4.16 7.68
C GLU A 227 -14.36 -5.01 6.50
N GLU A 228 -15.17 -4.42 5.59
CA GLU A 228 -15.63 -5.09 4.36
C GLU A 228 -14.47 -5.47 3.44
N GLN A 229 -13.46 -4.60 3.32
CA GLN A 229 -12.24 -4.88 2.55
C GLN A 229 -11.49 -6.08 3.14
N LEU A 230 -11.24 -6.10 4.44
CA LEU A 230 -10.55 -7.20 5.10
C LEU A 230 -11.34 -8.51 4.98
N LYS A 231 -12.67 -8.45 5.17
CA LYS A 231 -13.55 -9.63 5.02
C LYS A 231 -13.48 -10.20 3.61
N MET A 232 -13.59 -9.36 2.58
CA MET A 232 -13.50 -9.77 1.18
C MET A 232 -12.17 -10.46 0.87
N LEU A 233 -11.05 -9.87 1.34
CA LEU A 233 -9.72 -10.45 1.21
C LEU A 233 -9.63 -11.84 1.86
N ILE A 234 -10.08 -11.99 3.09
CA ILE A 234 -10.05 -13.26 3.84
C ILE A 234 -10.92 -14.33 3.16
N GLU A 235 -12.10 -13.97 2.67
CA GLU A 235 -12.98 -14.89 1.94
C GLU A 235 -12.32 -15.39 0.67
N ASP A 236 -11.68 -14.54 -0.13
CA ASP A 236 -10.96 -14.92 -1.34
C ASP A 236 -9.74 -15.81 -1.01
N MET A 237 -8.89 -15.40 -0.06
CA MET A 237 -7.74 -16.19 0.38
C MET A 237 -8.15 -17.56 0.92
N SER A 238 -9.22 -17.64 1.73
CA SER A 238 -9.75 -18.89 2.27
C SER A 238 -10.30 -19.80 1.15
N ALA A 239 -10.94 -19.23 0.14
CA ALA A 239 -11.41 -19.97 -1.02
C ALA A 239 -10.24 -20.58 -1.84
N GLU A 240 -9.14 -19.86 -2.02
CA GLU A 240 -7.94 -20.38 -2.68
C GLU A 240 -7.28 -21.49 -1.86
N TYR A 241 -7.19 -21.32 -0.53
CA TYR A 241 -6.72 -22.39 0.35
C TYR A 241 -7.62 -23.64 0.27
N GLY A 242 -8.95 -23.44 0.22
CA GLY A 242 -9.93 -24.53 0.04
C GLY A 242 -9.75 -25.32 -1.25
N LYS A 243 -9.15 -24.76 -2.30
CA LYS A 243 -8.76 -25.44 -3.54
C LYS A 243 -7.47 -26.27 -3.38
N GLY A 244 -6.80 -26.18 -2.23
CA GLY A 244 -5.53 -26.84 -1.93
C GLY A 244 -4.28 -26.04 -2.29
N ASN A 245 -4.43 -24.80 -2.73
CA ASN A 245 -3.32 -23.88 -3.02
C ASN A 245 -2.63 -23.42 -1.73
N TYR A 246 -1.39 -22.99 -1.86
CA TYR A 246 -0.68 -22.25 -0.83
C TYR A 246 -1.08 -20.78 -0.93
N VAL A 247 -1.37 -20.15 0.19
CA VAL A 247 -1.84 -18.76 0.18
C VAL A 247 -1.00 -17.90 1.11
N ILE A 248 -0.48 -16.80 0.59
CA ILE A 248 0.21 -15.76 1.36
C ILE A 248 -0.37 -14.42 0.95
N GLY A 249 -0.77 -13.61 1.91
CA GLY A 249 -1.08 -12.20 1.74
C GLY A 249 -0.14 -11.36 2.58
N GLY A 250 0.21 -10.17 2.11
CA GLY A 250 1.02 -9.23 2.88
C GLY A 250 0.89 -7.81 2.36
N GLY A 251 1.28 -6.87 3.18
CA GLY A 251 1.23 -5.45 2.86
C GLY A 251 0.78 -4.59 4.03
N ASP A 252 0.28 -3.42 3.69
CA ASP A 252 -0.25 -2.44 4.61
C ASP A 252 -1.75 -2.69 4.84
N PHE A 253 -2.10 -3.14 6.04
CA PHE A 253 -3.48 -3.38 6.45
C PHE A 253 -4.20 -2.11 6.86
N ASN A 254 -3.47 -1.04 7.17
CA ASN A 254 -4.02 0.15 7.82
C ASN A 254 -4.87 -0.17 9.07
N LYS A 255 -4.52 -1.25 9.76
CA LYS A 255 -5.13 -1.73 11.00
C LYS A 255 -4.04 -1.86 12.06
N ASP A 256 -4.37 -1.56 13.31
CA ASP A 256 -3.45 -1.83 14.42
C ASP A 256 -3.37 -3.34 14.67
N LEU A 257 -2.30 -3.96 14.16
CA LEU A 257 -2.12 -5.41 14.24
C LEU A 257 -1.72 -5.89 15.63
N LEU A 258 -1.27 -4.99 16.52
CA LEU A 258 -0.97 -5.29 17.93
C LEU A 258 -2.19 -5.10 18.83
N GLY A 259 -3.27 -4.46 18.32
CA GLY A 259 -4.49 -4.16 19.05
C GLY A 259 -4.40 -2.91 19.93
N ASP A 260 -3.23 -2.59 20.47
CA ASP A 260 -2.92 -1.34 21.19
C ASP A 260 -1.43 -1.01 20.99
N SER A 261 -1.08 -0.61 19.81
CA SER A 261 0.30 -0.21 19.48
C SER A 261 0.80 0.94 20.36
N ALA A 262 -0.09 1.87 20.74
CA ALA A 262 0.29 2.99 21.62
C ALA A 262 0.81 2.51 22.97
N ALA A 263 0.13 1.53 23.58
CA ALA A 263 0.58 0.92 24.83
C ALA A 263 1.88 0.12 24.66
N VAL A 264 2.03 -0.62 23.55
CA VAL A 264 3.22 -1.43 23.26
C VAL A 264 4.45 -0.56 23.10
N PHE A 265 4.34 0.56 22.37
CA PHE A 265 5.46 1.47 22.09
C PHE A 265 5.61 2.60 23.14
N GLY A 266 4.67 2.72 24.07
CA GLY A 266 4.72 3.74 25.11
C GLY A 266 4.52 5.17 24.62
N VAL A 267 3.75 5.35 23.53
CA VAL A 267 3.45 6.65 22.93
C VAL A 267 1.98 7.05 23.18
N ASN A 268 1.68 8.35 22.98
CA ASN A 268 0.30 8.83 23.10
C ASN A 268 -0.47 8.52 21.79
N GLY A 269 -1.46 7.64 21.85
CA GLY A 269 -2.35 7.28 20.75
C GLY A 269 -3.75 7.91 20.81
N GLY A 270 -4.06 8.70 21.85
CA GLY A 270 -5.44 9.13 22.16
C GLY A 270 -6.15 9.97 21.09
N ASP A 271 -5.42 10.68 20.26
CA ASP A 271 -5.98 11.53 19.19
C ASP A 271 -6.00 10.83 17.81
N TYR A 272 -5.39 9.65 17.69
CA TYR A 272 -5.27 8.92 16.42
C TYR A 272 -6.21 7.71 16.41
N THR A 273 -7.19 7.72 15.52
CA THR A 273 -8.24 6.69 15.42
C THR A 273 -8.29 6.02 14.04
N TRP A 274 -7.36 6.35 13.16
CA TRP A 274 -7.39 5.88 11.78
C TRP A 274 -7.06 4.38 11.64
N ALA A 275 -6.20 3.83 12.48
CA ALA A 275 -5.89 2.40 12.51
C ALA A 275 -6.61 1.71 13.66
N GLN A 276 -7.76 1.12 13.38
CA GLN A 276 -8.50 0.32 14.37
C GLN A 276 -7.94 -1.09 14.44
N PRO A 277 -8.00 -1.77 15.62
CA PRO A 277 -7.63 -3.18 15.73
C PRO A 277 -8.43 -4.09 14.78
N ILE A 278 -7.84 -5.21 14.42
CA ILE A 278 -8.58 -6.28 13.74
C ILE A 278 -9.53 -6.93 14.74
N PRO A 279 -10.84 -7.08 14.44
CA PRO A 279 -11.80 -7.68 15.35
C PRO A 279 -11.43 -9.12 15.71
N ASP A 280 -11.66 -9.48 16.97
CA ASP A 280 -11.45 -10.84 17.45
C ASP A 280 -12.23 -11.87 16.62
N GLY A 281 -11.61 -13.01 16.34
CA GLY A 281 -12.24 -14.08 15.59
C GLY A 281 -12.29 -13.88 14.08
N THR A 282 -11.75 -12.80 13.54
CA THR A 282 -11.69 -12.51 12.09
C THR A 282 -11.14 -13.68 11.26
N PHE A 283 -10.15 -14.39 11.76
CA PHE A 283 -9.52 -15.54 11.10
C PHE A 283 -10.08 -16.90 11.56
N ALA A 284 -11.11 -16.93 12.40
CA ALA A 284 -11.65 -18.17 12.92
C ALA A 284 -12.27 -19.04 11.79
N ASN A 285 -11.88 -20.31 11.74
CA ASN A 285 -12.35 -21.31 10.77
C ASN A 285 -12.05 -20.98 9.29
N THR A 286 -11.11 -20.11 9.01
CA THR A 286 -10.72 -19.72 7.64
C THR A 286 -9.57 -20.58 7.08
N GLY A 287 -8.82 -21.29 7.94
CA GLY A 287 -7.56 -21.94 7.59
C GLY A 287 -6.44 -20.93 7.30
N LEU A 288 -6.59 -19.69 7.78
CA LEU A 288 -5.65 -18.60 7.64
C LEU A 288 -5.19 -18.12 9.01
N THR A 289 -3.94 -17.66 9.08
CA THR A 289 -3.34 -17.09 10.28
C THR A 289 -2.71 -15.75 9.96
N LEU A 290 -3.00 -14.74 10.78
CA LEU A 290 -2.29 -13.47 10.76
C LEU A 290 -0.91 -13.63 11.40
N VAL A 291 0.13 -13.20 10.71
CA VAL A 291 1.52 -13.19 11.18
C VAL A 291 1.93 -11.74 11.36
N VAL A 292 2.00 -11.31 12.60
CA VAL A 292 2.47 -9.97 12.98
C VAL A 292 3.98 -10.01 13.12
N PRO A 293 4.74 -9.13 12.46
CA PRO A 293 6.19 -9.12 12.55
C PRO A 293 6.65 -8.61 13.91
N GLU A 294 7.74 -9.18 14.41
CA GLU A 294 8.39 -8.77 15.65
C GLU A 294 9.79 -8.23 15.34
N GLY A 295 10.27 -7.27 16.11
CA GLY A 295 11.66 -6.83 15.98
C GLY A 295 12.62 -7.80 16.65
N LYS A 296 13.86 -7.85 16.18
CA LYS A 296 14.91 -8.76 16.65
C LYS A 296 15.17 -8.68 18.16
N ASN A 297 15.00 -7.53 18.77
CA ASN A 297 15.30 -7.28 20.19
C ASN A 297 14.10 -6.68 20.97
N GLY A 298 12.89 -6.86 20.48
CA GLY A 298 11.67 -6.30 21.02
C GLY A 298 10.81 -5.72 19.91
N PRO A 299 9.62 -5.17 20.22
CA PRO A 299 8.72 -4.66 19.21
C PRO A 299 9.33 -3.51 18.42
N VAL A 300 9.20 -3.54 17.10
CA VAL A 300 9.60 -2.50 16.17
C VAL A 300 8.34 -2.02 15.45
N PRO A 301 8.02 -0.71 15.48
CA PRO A 301 6.86 -0.20 14.77
C PRO A 301 7.06 -0.31 13.26
N THR A 302 6.00 -0.61 12.53
CA THR A 302 6.08 -0.65 11.07
C THR A 302 5.66 0.66 10.42
N CYS A 303 4.95 1.54 11.13
CA CYS A 303 4.52 2.83 10.61
C CYS A 303 4.65 3.92 11.66
N ARG A 304 4.95 5.16 11.21
CA ARG A 304 4.87 6.39 11.99
C ARG A 304 3.78 7.31 11.45
N ASN A 305 3.17 8.10 12.31
CA ASN A 305 2.31 9.19 11.83
C ASN A 305 3.15 10.25 11.13
N ALA A 306 2.73 10.68 9.93
CA ALA A 306 3.51 11.59 9.08
C ALA A 306 3.04 13.06 9.20
N ASP A 307 2.61 13.48 10.39
CA ASP A 307 2.17 14.86 10.69
C ASP A 307 3.30 15.89 10.79
N GLY A 308 4.55 15.43 10.69
CA GLY A 308 5.76 16.26 10.70
C GLY A 308 7.04 15.43 10.64
N PRO A 309 8.20 16.06 10.86
CA PRO A 309 9.46 15.33 11.00
C PRO A 309 9.40 14.30 12.11
N TYR A 310 9.94 13.10 11.82
CA TYR A 310 9.97 12.00 12.78
C TYR A 310 10.68 12.40 14.09
N ASN A 311 10.07 12.05 15.18
CA ASN A 311 10.65 12.15 16.51
C ASN A 311 10.19 10.94 17.37
N PRO A 312 10.95 10.54 18.40
CA PRO A 312 10.66 9.36 19.21
C PRO A 312 9.34 9.41 20.03
N GLU A 313 8.75 10.59 20.21
CA GLU A 313 7.49 10.79 20.93
C GLU A 313 6.27 10.76 20.00
N GLN A 314 6.51 10.69 18.68
CA GLN A 314 5.45 10.65 17.67
C GLN A 314 4.66 9.34 17.79
N TYR A 315 3.40 9.38 17.36
CA TYR A 315 2.58 8.18 17.27
C TYR A 315 3.15 7.20 16.25
N ILE A 316 3.45 6.00 16.73
CA ILE A 316 4.00 4.87 15.96
C ILE A 316 3.17 3.62 16.25
N LEU A 317 3.04 2.75 15.25
CA LEU A 317 2.18 1.58 15.33
C LEU A 317 2.66 0.47 14.38
N THR A 318 2.03 -0.71 14.47
CA THR A 318 2.27 -1.83 13.56
C THR A 318 1.04 -2.06 12.70
N VAL A 319 1.15 -1.74 11.40
CA VAL A 319 0.06 -1.88 10.41
C VAL A 319 0.41 -2.82 9.25
N ASP A 320 1.70 -3.15 9.10
CA ASP A 320 2.18 -4.08 8.08
C ASP A 320 2.30 -5.49 8.66
N GLY A 321 1.88 -6.50 7.88
CA GLY A 321 1.87 -7.88 8.33
C GLY A 321 1.69 -8.86 7.18
N PHE A 322 1.56 -10.15 7.54
CA PHE A 322 1.29 -11.22 6.60
C PHE A 322 0.08 -12.06 7.05
N ILE A 323 -0.59 -12.67 6.09
CA ILE A 323 -1.57 -13.73 6.31
C ILE A 323 -1.06 -14.96 5.58
N VAL A 324 -1.07 -16.12 6.24
CA VAL A 324 -0.64 -17.39 5.64
C VAL A 324 -1.71 -18.47 5.83
N SER A 325 -1.85 -19.37 4.85
CA SER A 325 -2.69 -20.56 5.00
C SER A 325 -2.00 -21.67 5.81
N ASP A 326 -2.78 -22.58 6.42
CA ASP A 326 -2.28 -23.66 7.28
C ASP A 326 -1.26 -24.60 6.61
N ASN A 327 -1.18 -24.60 5.28
CA ASN A 327 -0.18 -25.36 4.50
C ASN A 327 1.07 -24.55 4.15
N VAL A 328 1.18 -23.32 4.66
CA VAL A 328 2.38 -22.49 4.62
C VAL A 328 2.92 -22.37 6.03
N LYS A 329 4.17 -22.78 6.23
CA LYS A 329 4.85 -22.61 7.52
C LYS A 329 5.57 -21.27 7.54
N ALA A 330 5.07 -20.30 8.29
CA ALA A 330 5.81 -19.09 8.64
C ALA A 330 6.83 -19.42 9.73
N GLU A 331 8.12 -19.15 9.50
CA GLU A 331 9.18 -19.53 10.43
C GLU A 331 9.73 -18.34 11.21
N HIS A 332 9.83 -17.19 10.56
CA HIS A 332 10.32 -15.95 11.16
C HIS A 332 9.68 -14.78 10.42
N ALA A 333 9.08 -13.86 11.16
CA ALA A 333 8.58 -12.59 10.62
C ALA A 333 9.19 -11.46 11.43
N GLU A 334 9.83 -10.52 10.74
CA GLU A 334 10.62 -9.44 11.35
C GLU A 334 10.20 -8.09 10.79
N ALA A 335 9.98 -7.10 11.67
CA ALA A 335 9.97 -5.69 11.32
C ALA A 335 11.42 -5.18 11.36
N ILE A 336 11.90 -4.70 10.22
CA ILE A 336 13.29 -4.26 10.04
C ILE A 336 13.37 -2.78 10.38
N ASP A 337 13.96 -2.46 11.51
CA ASP A 337 14.12 -1.08 11.95
C ASP A 337 15.12 -0.32 11.08
N THR A 338 14.61 0.53 10.21
CA THR A 338 15.42 1.47 9.42
C THR A 338 15.50 2.85 10.07
N GLY A 339 14.82 3.06 11.21
CA GLY A 339 14.60 4.38 11.79
C GLY A 339 13.76 5.29 10.91
N PHE A 340 12.89 4.71 10.08
CA PHE A 340 12.10 5.41 9.06
C PHE A 340 12.95 6.23 8.08
N ALA A 341 14.14 5.72 7.74
CA ALA A 341 15.11 6.47 6.95
C ALA A 341 14.63 6.80 5.53
N TYR A 342 13.75 5.98 4.96
CA TYR A 342 13.39 6.07 3.54
C TYR A 342 11.88 6.22 3.28
N SER A 343 11.05 5.86 4.27
CA SER A 343 9.59 5.88 4.22
C SER A 343 9.05 6.15 5.63
N ASP A 344 7.79 6.51 5.75
CA ASP A 344 7.05 6.50 7.02
C ASP A 344 6.69 5.07 7.47
N HIS A 345 7.04 4.06 6.67
CA HIS A 345 7.00 2.67 7.06
C HIS A 345 8.40 2.08 7.22
N ASN A 346 8.54 1.16 8.17
CA ASN A 346 9.64 0.22 8.25
C ASN A 346 9.26 -1.05 7.47
N PRO A 347 10.16 -1.61 6.65
CA PRO A 347 9.89 -2.82 5.91
C PRO A 347 9.74 -4.03 6.83
N ILE A 348 8.96 -5.01 6.40
CA ILE A 348 8.78 -6.28 7.09
C ILE A 348 9.23 -7.45 6.21
N SER A 349 9.78 -8.48 6.82
CA SER A 349 10.16 -9.70 6.13
C SER A 349 9.61 -10.95 6.82
N MET A 350 9.48 -12.03 6.06
CA MET A 350 9.08 -13.33 6.59
C MET A 350 9.80 -14.45 5.85
N THR A 351 10.37 -15.41 6.60
CA THR A 351 10.80 -16.69 6.04
C THR A 351 9.63 -17.66 6.09
N PHE A 352 9.36 -18.35 4.98
CA PHE A 352 8.27 -19.31 4.90
C PHE A 352 8.64 -20.55 4.10
N THR A 353 7.95 -21.66 4.34
CA THR A 353 8.10 -22.92 3.60
C THR A 353 6.71 -23.42 3.18
N LEU A 354 6.57 -23.78 1.88
CA LEU A 354 5.37 -24.43 1.34
C LEU A 354 5.41 -25.89 1.77
N MET A 355 4.46 -26.32 2.62
CA MET A 355 4.48 -27.68 3.17
C MET A 355 3.98 -28.71 2.15
N ASP A 356 4.78 -29.72 1.89
CA ASP A 356 4.41 -30.85 1.04
C ASP A 356 3.52 -31.82 1.86
N ARG A 357 2.20 -31.65 1.76
CA ARG A 357 1.21 -32.50 2.46
C ARG A 357 0.31 -33.21 1.47
#